data_1b7dfd748ed5c037c47615ed6c91c9e4
#
_entry.id   1b7dfd748ed5c037c47615ed6c91c9e4
#
_cell.length_a   1.000
_cell.length_b   1.000
_cell.length_c   1.000
_cell.angle_alpha   90.00
_cell.angle_beta   90.00
_cell.angle_gamma   90.00
#
_symmetry.space_group_name_H-M   'P 1'
#
loop_
_entity.id
_entity.type
_entity.pdbx_description
1 polymer ?
#
loop_
_entity_poly.entity_id
_entity_poly.type
_entity_poly.pdbx_seq_one_letter_code
_entity_poly.pdbx_strand_id
1 'polypeptide(L)'
;MSPEPTDLDYALLRRLARGEGAALTELVRRHQARIYNLAYRLLRDPQEAEDATQEVFLKVYENAQRFEPKASVAAWMHRITANHCLNLLRRRRPQESLDQTEGVNPPDPGASPLEILEEQDLNRRLEELLNSLPENQRRALILKRFAGLSYQEIGEELGLSAQAVDGLLKRGRQFLKKALQDYLDYP
;
A
#
# COMPACT_ATOMS: atom_id res chain seq x y z
N MET A 1 12.50 19.03 -0.39
CA MET A 1 12.41 19.28 -1.84
C MET A 1 10.93 19.13 -2.19
N SER A 2 10.25 20.23 -2.44
CA SER A 2 8.83 20.18 -2.85
C SER A 2 8.76 19.49 -4.21
N PRO A 3 7.79 18.56 -4.44
CA PRO A 3 7.63 17.94 -5.74
C PRO A 3 7.37 19.02 -6.79
N GLU A 4 8.11 18.98 -7.87
CA GLU A 4 7.91 19.87 -9.01
C GLU A 4 6.47 19.77 -9.53
N PRO A 5 5.82 20.87 -9.96
CA PRO A 5 4.44 20.88 -10.44
C PRO A 5 4.25 20.19 -11.81
N THR A 6 5.22 19.46 -12.29
CA THR A 6 5.22 18.66 -13.53
C THR A 6 4.65 17.23 -13.33
N ASP A 7 4.24 16.87 -12.13
CA ASP A 7 3.62 15.56 -11.90
C ASP A 7 2.19 15.54 -12.47
N LEU A 8 1.96 14.68 -13.47
CA LEU A 8 0.65 14.50 -14.11
C LEU A 8 -0.45 14.20 -13.07
N ASP A 9 -0.14 13.45 -12.02
CA ASP A 9 -1.10 13.14 -10.95
C ASP A 9 -1.52 14.40 -10.18
N TYR A 10 -0.60 15.33 -9.97
CA TYR A 10 -0.94 16.64 -9.36
C TYR A 10 -1.85 17.46 -10.26
N ALA A 11 -1.58 17.49 -11.56
CA ALA A 11 -2.44 18.18 -12.53
C ALA A 11 -3.85 17.56 -12.55
N LEU A 12 -3.96 16.23 -12.54
CA LEU A 12 -5.23 15.51 -12.46
C LEU A 12 -5.98 15.82 -11.17
N LEU A 13 -5.29 15.79 -10.02
CA LEU A 13 -5.91 16.11 -8.74
C LEU A 13 -6.44 17.53 -8.67
N ARG A 14 -5.71 18.49 -9.27
CA ARG A 14 -6.18 19.90 -9.40
C ARG A 14 -7.42 20.03 -10.28
N ARG A 15 -7.52 19.26 -11.36
CA ARG A 15 -8.71 19.21 -12.22
C ARG A 15 -9.89 18.59 -11.48
N LEU A 16 -9.65 17.51 -10.74
CA LEU A 16 -10.65 16.85 -9.87
C LEU A 16 -11.19 17.85 -8.84
N ALA A 17 -10.30 18.61 -8.19
CA ALA A 17 -10.67 19.63 -7.20
C ALA A 17 -11.56 20.74 -7.78
N ARG A 18 -11.57 20.93 -9.11
CA ARG A 18 -12.48 21.85 -9.85
C ARG A 18 -13.78 21.20 -10.29
N GLY A 19 -14.01 19.91 -9.94
CA GLY A 19 -15.21 19.16 -10.30
C GLY A 19 -15.13 18.43 -11.65
N GLU A 20 -13.95 18.32 -12.28
CA GLU A 20 -13.78 17.58 -13.53
C GLU A 20 -13.72 16.06 -13.25
N GLY A 21 -14.87 15.37 -13.31
CA GLY A 21 -14.98 13.93 -13.01
C GLY A 21 -14.09 13.04 -13.87
N ALA A 22 -13.81 13.41 -15.12
CA ALA A 22 -12.88 12.67 -15.99
C ALA A 22 -11.46 12.54 -15.40
N ALA A 23 -11.04 13.49 -14.57
CA ALA A 23 -9.75 13.44 -13.88
C ALA A 23 -9.72 12.30 -12.83
N LEU A 24 -10.84 12.00 -12.18
CA LEU A 24 -10.94 10.85 -11.27
C LEU A 24 -10.77 9.53 -12.02
N THR A 25 -11.43 9.37 -13.16
CA THR A 25 -11.30 8.16 -13.99
C THR A 25 -9.84 7.89 -14.35
N GLU A 26 -9.10 8.93 -14.71
CA GLU A 26 -7.68 8.79 -15.05
C GLU A 26 -6.81 8.46 -13.81
N LEU A 27 -7.09 9.07 -12.66
CA LEU A 27 -6.42 8.71 -11.39
C LEU A 27 -6.71 7.26 -11.00
N VAL A 28 -7.96 6.80 -11.14
CA VAL A 28 -8.33 5.40 -10.91
C VAL A 28 -7.52 4.48 -11.82
N ARG A 29 -7.53 4.72 -13.14
CA ARG A 29 -6.80 3.92 -14.10
C ARG A 29 -5.31 3.78 -13.78
N ARG A 30 -4.68 4.84 -13.26
CA ARG A 30 -3.26 4.89 -12.94
C ARG A 30 -2.88 4.25 -11.61
N HIS A 31 -3.78 4.28 -10.64
CA HIS A 31 -3.44 3.95 -9.25
C HIS A 31 -4.23 2.78 -8.66
N GLN A 32 -5.32 2.30 -9.31
CA GLN A 32 -6.19 1.26 -8.72
C GLN A 32 -5.42 -0.01 -8.34
N ALA A 33 -4.53 -0.50 -9.21
CA ALA A 33 -3.76 -1.70 -8.91
C ALA A 33 -2.86 -1.54 -7.68
N ARG A 34 -2.18 -0.39 -7.57
CA ARG A 34 -1.30 -0.09 -6.43
C ARG A 34 -2.07 0.08 -5.13
N ILE A 35 -3.24 0.73 -5.19
CA ILE A 35 -4.13 0.91 -4.03
C ILE A 35 -4.70 -0.43 -3.58
N TYR A 36 -5.21 -1.24 -4.53
CA TYR A 36 -5.70 -2.59 -4.25
C TYR A 36 -4.61 -3.46 -3.60
N ASN A 37 -3.42 -3.50 -4.18
CA ASN A 37 -2.32 -4.29 -3.65
C ASN A 37 -1.94 -3.87 -2.23
N LEU A 38 -1.93 -2.57 -1.93
CA LEU A 38 -1.69 -2.08 -0.58
C LEU A 38 -2.82 -2.50 0.38
N ALA A 39 -4.07 -2.35 -0.03
CA ALA A 39 -5.23 -2.77 0.76
C ALA A 39 -5.19 -4.27 1.03
N TYR A 40 -4.95 -5.09 0.00
CA TYR A 40 -4.84 -6.54 0.14
C TYR A 40 -3.71 -6.97 1.09
N ARG A 41 -2.53 -6.36 1.00
CA ARG A 41 -1.42 -6.63 1.93
C ARG A 41 -1.77 -6.36 3.39
N LEU A 42 -2.66 -5.40 3.65
CA LEU A 42 -3.10 -5.05 5.01
C LEU A 42 -4.27 -5.93 5.48
N LEU A 43 -5.30 -6.10 4.63
CA LEU A 43 -6.56 -6.74 5.00
C LEU A 43 -6.53 -8.26 4.82
N ARG A 44 -5.76 -8.77 3.84
CA ARG A 44 -5.63 -10.20 3.47
C ARG A 44 -6.95 -10.85 3.06
N ASP A 45 -7.86 -10.06 2.57
CA ASP A 45 -9.13 -10.48 2.02
C ASP A 45 -9.35 -9.75 0.70
N PRO A 46 -9.53 -10.48 -0.44
CA PRO A 46 -9.68 -9.87 -1.75
C PRO A 46 -10.91 -8.96 -1.84
N GLN A 47 -12.05 -9.40 -1.27
CA GLN A 47 -13.30 -8.66 -1.33
C GLN A 47 -13.19 -7.35 -0.55
N GLU A 48 -12.64 -7.40 0.66
CA GLU A 48 -12.42 -6.20 1.45
C GLU A 48 -11.36 -5.27 0.85
N ALA A 49 -10.36 -5.81 0.15
CA ALA A 49 -9.39 -4.99 -0.56
C ALA A 49 -10.03 -4.26 -1.74
N GLU A 50 -10.99 -4.89 -2.43
CA GLU A 50 -11.76 -4.28 -3.51
C GLU A 50 -12.66 -3.16 -2.98
N ASP A 51 -13.42 -3.44 -1.92
CA ASP A 51 -14.27 -2.45 -1.26
C ASP A 51 -13.46 -1.27 -0.71
N ALA A 52 -12.34 -1.56 -0.04
CA ALA A 52 -11.43 -0.52 0.46
C ALA A 52 -10.85 0.33 -0.67
N THR A 53 -10.56 -0.28 -1.84
CA THR A 53 -10.06 0.46 -3.01
C THR A 53 -11.09 1.46 -3.51
N GLN A 54 -12.36 1.07 -3.62
CA GLN A 54 -13.45 1.96 -4.02
C GLN A 54 -13.62 3.11 -3.00
N GLU A 55 -13.66 2.79 -1.72
CA GLU A 55 -13.78 3.78 -0.64
C GLU A 55 -12.61 4.79 -0.62
N VAL A 56 -11.39 4.33 -0.93
CA VAL A 56 -10.22 5.20 -1.04
C VAL A 56 -10.39 6.21 -2.16
N PHE A 57 -10.87 5.82 -3.34
CA PHE A 57 -11.08 6.76 -4.43
C PHE A 57 -12.23 7.75 -4.15
N LEU A 58 -13.27 7.35 -3.41
CA LEU A 58 -14.27 8.28 -2.90
C LEU A 58 -13.64 9.31 -1.96
N LYS A 59 -12.78 8.88 -1.03
CA LYS A 59 -12.04 9.80 -0.14
C LYS A 59 -11.08 10.72 -0.90
N VAL A 60 -10.46 10.24 -1.96
CA VAL A 60 -9.62 11.05 -2.85
C VAL A 60 -10.46 12.16 -3.49
N TYR A 61 -11.64 11.82 -4.01
CA TYR A 61 -12.57 12.80 -4.58
C TYR A 61 -13.00 13.86 -3.56
N GLU A 62 -13.45 13.43 -2.38
CA GLU A 62 -13.94 14.32 -1.32
C GLU A 62 -12.85 15.27 -0.78
N ASN A 63 -11.60 14.81 -0.77
CA ASN A 63 -10.48 15.55 -0.17
C ASN A 63 -9.53 16.19 -1.21
N ALA A 64 -9.84 16.11 -2.50
CA ALA A 64 -8.99 16.65 -3.56
C ALA A 64 -8.67 18.14 -3.37
N GLN A 65 -9.65 18.93 -2.89
CA GLN A 65 -9.49 20.36 -2.62
C GLN A 65 -8.57 20.67 -1.43
N ARG A 66 -8.43 19.73 -0.49
CA ARG A 66 -7.65 19.89 0.73
C ARG A 66 -6.22 19.35 0.60
N PHE A 67 -5.88 18.83 -0.57
CA PHE A 67 -4.54 18.30 -0.80
C PHE A 67 -3.50 19.43 -0.74
N GLU A 68 -2.53 19.26 0.15
CA GLU A 68 -1.35 20.12 0.23
C GLU A 68 -0.15 19.42 -0.41
N PRO A 69 0.61 20.05 -1.33
CA PRO A 69 1.70 19.41 -2.05
C PRO A 69 2.97 19.23 -1.20
N LYS A 70 2.83 18.69 0.02
CA LYS A 70 3.93 18.32 0.91
C LYS A 70 4.53 16.95 0.57
N ALA A 71 3.80 16.14 -0.21
CA ALA A 71 4.19 14.81 -0.68
C ALA A 71 3.63 14.60 -2.09
N SER A 72 4.07 13.54 -2.78
CA SER A 72 3.46 13.16 -4.06
C SER A 72 2.01 12.72 -3.86
N VAL A 73 1.18 12.87 -4.92
CA VAL A 73 -0.22 12.42 -4.90
C VAL A 73 -0.30 10.93 -4.60
N ALA A 74 0.59 10.11 -5.17
CA ALA A 74 0.66 8.68 -4.89
C ALA A 74 0.91 8.39 -3.40
N ALA A 75 1.86 9.07 -2.77
CA ALA A 75 2.15 8.89 -1.34
C ALA A 75 0.95 9.30 -0.46
N TRP A 76 0.25 10.38 -0.82
CA TRP A 76 -0.96 10.81 -0.14
C TRP A 76 -2.09 9.79 -0.28
N MET A 77 -2.32 9.24 -1.48
CA MET A 77 -3.31 8.18 -1.71
C MET A 77 -2.96 6.92 -0.91
N HIS A 78 -1.69 6.52 -0.86
CA HIS A 78 -1.25 5.38 -0.05
C HIS A 78 -1.52 5.62 1.45
N ARG A 79 -1.33 6.84 1.95
CA ARG A 79 -1.65 7.17 3.34
C ARG A 79 -3.16 7.08 3.63
N ILE A 80 -4.01 7.55 2.70
CA ILE A 80 -5.47 7.38 2.80
C ILE A 80 -5.81 5.88 2.86
N THR A 81 -5.21 5.07 1.98
CA THR A 81 -5.42 3.61 1.93
C THR A 81 -5.04 2.95 3.25
N ALA A 82 -3.83 3.21 3.73
CA ALA A 82 -3.36 2.64 4.99
C ALA A 82 -4.27 3.00 6.16
N ASN A 83 -4.62 4.27 6.31
CA ASN A 83 -5.51 4.75 7.37
C ASN A 83 -6.91 4.10 7.29
N HIS A 84 -7.45 3.94 6.08
CA HIS A 84 -8.74 3.27 5.88
C HIS A 84 -8.67 1.80 6.29
N CYS A 85 -7.69 1.05 5.80
CA CYS A 85 -7.50 -0.37 6.11
C CYS A 85 -7.25 -0.60 7.62
N LEU A 86 -6.43 0.24 8.25
CA LEU A 86 -6.18 0.16 9.69
C LEU A 86 -7.45 0.39 10.52
N ASN A 87 -8.30 1.33 10.10
CA ASN A 87 -9.59 1.55 10.76
C ASN A 87 -10.51 0.33 10.61
N LEU A 88 -10.52 -0.36 9.46
CA LEU A 88 -11.25 -1.61 9.28
C LEU A 88 -10.72 -2.70 10.22
N LEU A 89 -9.39 -2.88 10.28
CA LEU A 89 -8.76 -3.86 11.16
C LEU A 89 -9.02 -3.58 12.65
N ARG A 90 -9.06 -2.32 13.07
CA ARG A 90 -9.43 -1.95 14.45
C ARG A 90 -10.86 -2.33 14.80
N ARG A 91 -11.80 -2.17 13.86
CA ARG A 91 -13.22 -2.51 14.06
C ARG A 91 -13.44 -4.03 14.14
N ARG A 92 -12.57 -4.84 13.53
CA ARG A 92 -12.61 -6.31 13.58
C ARG A 92 -12.20 -6.91 14.91
N ARG A 93 -11.45 -6.21 15.76
CA ARG A 93 -11.13 -6.70 17.11
C ARG A 93 -12.37 -6.63 18.01
N PRO A 94 -13.08 -7.73 18.44
CA PRO A 94 -12.54 -9.07 18.63
C PRO A 94 -13.30 -10.15 17.81
N GLN A 95 -13.00 -10.34 16.59
CA GLN A 95 -13.41 -11.56 15.88
C GLN A 95 -12.20 -12.13 15.16
N GLU A 96 -11.76 -13.29 15.67
CA GLU A 96 -10.79 -14.13 15.02
C GLU A 96 -11.29 -14.56 13.66
N SER A 97 -10.44 -14.52 12.67
CA SER A 97 -10.59 -15.42 11.57
C SER A 97 -9.28 -15.69 10.85
N LEU A 98 -8.98 -16.94 10.87
CA LEU A 98 -8.13 -17.67 9.99
C LEU A 98 -8.92 -17.96 8.72
N ASP A 99 -8.57 -17.32 7.61
CA ASP A 99 -8.69 -17.94 6.30
C ASP A 99 -7.75 -17.22 5.34
N GLN A 100 -6.78 -17.98 4.84
CA GLN A 100 -5.79 -17.51 3.89
C GLN A 100 -6.34 -17.78 2.49
N THR A 101 -6.79 -16.75 1.82
CA THR A 101 -7.06 -16.82 0.39
C THR A 101 -5.89 -16.20 -0.38
N GLU A 102 -5.37 -16.94 -1.34
CA GLU A 102 -4.34 -16.48 -2.26
C GLU A 102 -4.94 -15.44 -3.21
N GLY A 103 -4.54 -14.20 -3.06
CA GLY A 103 -4.94 -13.11 -3.96
C GLY A 103 -3.90 -12.87 -5.04
N VAL A 104 -4.33 -12.79 -6.27
CA VAL A 104 -3.50 -12.49 -7.44
C VAL A 104 -3.32 -10.98 -7.55
N ASN A 105 -2.07 -10.52 -7.65
CA ASN A 105 -1.75 -9.12 -7.94
C ASN A 105 -2.13 -8.77 -9.38
N PRO A 106 -2.92 -7.73 -9.65
CA PRO A 106 -3.12 -7.25 -11.01
C PRO A 106 -1.83 -6.61 -11.55
N PRO A 107 -1.46 -6.86 -12.82
CA PRO A 107 -0.24 -6.32 -13.42
C PRO A 107 -0.30 -4.81 -13.64
N ASP A 108 0.88 -4.16 -13.66
CA ASP A 108 1.03 -2.73 -14.02
C ASP A 108 0.76 -2.56 -15.53
N PRO A 109 -0.13 -1.64 -15.97
CA PRO A 109 -0.59 -1.55 -17.37
C PRO A 109 0.43 -0.98 -18.37
N GLY A 110 1.72 -0.95 -18.06
CA GLY A 110 2.77 -0.35 -18.91
C GLY A 110 3.97 -1.22 -19.27
N ALA A 111 4.05 -2.47 -18.80
CA ALA A 111 5.21 -3.33 -19.01
C ALA A 111 5.07 -4.29 -20.20
N SER A 112 6.20 -4.75 -20.77
CA SER A 112 6.20 -5.78 -21.82
C SER A 112 5.76 -7.14 -21.27
N PRO A 113 5.29 -8.11 -22.10
CA PRO A 113 4.82 -9.40 -21.61
C PRO A 113 5.85 -10.19 -20.81
N LEU A 114 7.13 -10.05 -21.10
CA LEU A 114 8.22 -10.71 -20.37
C LEU A 114 8.49 -10.01 -19.04
N GLU A 115 8.57 -8.68 -19.05
CA GLU A 115 8.72 -7.87 -17.82
C GLU A 115 7.50 -8.04 -16.89
N ILE A 116 6.30 -8.21 -17.44
CA ILE A 116 5.08 -8.50 -16.67
C ILE A 116 5.21 -9.86 -15.95
N LEU A 117 5.73 -10.90 -16.62
CA LEU A 117 5.91 -12.23 -16.04
C LEU A 117 6.97 -12.21 -14.93
N GLU A 118 8.12 -11.57 -15.14
CA GLU A 118 9.17 -11.45 -14.16
C GLU A 118 8.72 -10.60 -12.95
N GLU A 119 7.99 -9.52 -13.20
CA GLU A 119 7.42 -8.68 -12.14
C GLU A 119 6.33 -9.41 -11.35
N GLN A 120 5.51 -10.23 -12.01
CA GLN A 120 4.49 -11.05 -11.34
C GLN A 120 5.14 -12.12 -10.46
N ASP A 121 6.18 -12.80 -10.91
CA ASP A 121 6.89 -13.80 -10.11
C ASP A 121 7.59 -13.16 -8.90
N LEU A 122 8.24 -12.02 -9.09
CA LEU A 122 8.86 -11.27 -8.01
C LEU A 122 7.81 -10.76 -7.00
N ASN A 123 6.69 -10.26 -7.48
CA ASN A 123 5.59 -9.80 -6.63
C ASN A 123 4.97 -10.96 -5.86
N ARG A 124 4.72 -12.10 -6.49
CA ARG A 124 4.24 -13.31 -5.82
C ARG A 124 5.21 -13.75 -4.74
N ARG A 125 6.51 -13.82 -5.05
CA ARG A 125 7.54 -14.19 -4.09
C ARG A 125 7.61 -13.21 -2.91
N LEU A 126 7.51 -11.92 -3.18
CA LEU A 126 7.47 -10.90 -2.12
C LEU A 126 6.24 -11.08 -1.20
N GLU A 127 5.08 -11.40 -1.76
CA GLU A 127 3.87 -11.69 -0.99
C GLU A 127 4.06 -12.93 -0.07
N GLU A 128 4.61 -14.01 -0.61
CA GLU A 128 4.92 -15.22 0.17
C GLU A 128 5.86 -14.90 1.34
N LEU A 129 6.93 -14.12 1.07
CA LEU A 129 7.88 -13.72 2.09
C LEU A 129 7.26 -12.77 3.13
N LEU A 130 6.44 -11.83 2.71
CA LEU A 130 5.69 -10.97 3.64
C LEU A 130 4.72 -11.79 4.49
N ASN A 131 4.08 -12.79 3.89
CA ASN A 131 3.13 -13.66 4.58
C ASN A 131 3.79 -14.60 5.61
N SER A 132 5.06 -14.94 5.41
CA SER A 132 5.84 -15.74 6.37
C SER A 132 6.35 -14.93 7.56
N LEU A 133 6.28 -13.58 7.51
CA LEU A 133 6.64 -12.73 8.63
C LEU A 133 5.58 -12.73 9.73
N PRO A 134 5.98 -12.64 11.01
CA PRO A 134 5.05 -12.33 12.09
C PRO A 134 4.23 -11.07 11.79
N GLU A 135 2.94 -11.11 12.11
CA GLU A 135 1.98 -10.06 11.70
C GLU A 135 2.46 -8.63 11.98
N ASN A 136 2.95 -8.35 13.19
CA ASN A 136 3.42 -7.00 13.53
C ASN A 136 4.66 -6.57 12.73
N GLN A 137 5.54 -7.51 12.35
CA GLN A 137 6.70 -7.19 11.47
C GLN A 137 6.22 -6.85 10.08
N ARG A 138 5.33 -7.65 9.52
CA ARG A 138 4.73 -7.43 8.20
C ARG A 138 4.00 -6.09 8.16
N ARG A 139 3.09 -5.82 9.10
CA ARG A 139 2.34 -4.56 9.18
C ARG A 139 3.26 -3.36 9.30
N ALA A 140 4.26 -3.41 10.19
CA ALA A 140 5.24 -2.32 10.34
C ALA A 140 5.99 -2.03 9.04
N LEU A 141 6.42 -3.07 8.29
CA LEU A 141 7.09 -2.92 7.00
C LEU A 141 6.19 -2.27 5.95
N ILE A 142 4.94 -2.74 5.84
CA ILE A 142 3.95 -2.21 4.89
C ILE A 142 3.66 -0.74 5.20
N LEU A 143 3.38 -0.41 6.45
CA LEU A 143 3.09 0.96 6.87
C LEU A 143 4.27 1.90 6.63
N LYS A 144 5.49 1.44 6.94
CA LYS A 144 6.70 2.22 6.70
C LYS A 144 6.96 2.46 5.22
N ARG A 145 6.83 1.42 4.40
CA ARG A 145 7.21 1.46 2.98
C ARG A 145 6.18 2.18 2.12
N PHE A 146 4.90 1.92 2.34
CA PHE A 146 3.82 2.38 1.45
C PHE A 146 3.06 3.58 2.02
N ALA A 147 2.80 3.63 3.32
CA ALA A 147 2.11 4.75 3.94
C ALA A 147 3.07 5.87 4.39
N GLY A 148 4.38 5.61 4.41
CA GLY A 148 5.40 6.57 4.80
C GLY A 148 5.34 6.99 6.29
N LEU A 149 4.65 6.20 7.14
CA LEU A 149 4.45 6.53 8.54
C LEU A 149 5.78 6.59 9.30
N SER A 150 5.86 7.49 10.27
CA SER A 150 6.95 7.53 11.24
C SER A 150 6.89 6.33 12.18
N TYR A 151 7.98 6.05 12.89
CA TYR A 151 8.02 4.96 13.88
C TYR A 151 7.03 5.19 15.02
N GLN A 152 6.80 6.45 15.37
CA GLN A 152 5.82 6.81 16.40
C GLN A 152 4.39 6.51 15.92
N GLU A 153 4.01 6.97 14.72
CA GLU A 153 2.70 6.70 14.12
C GLU A 153 2.45 5.19 13.98
N ILE A 154 3.46 4.42 13.55
CA ILE A 154 3.36 2.94 13.48
C ILE A 154 3.18 2.35 14.88
N GLY A 155 3.89 2.90 15.88
CA GLY A 155 3.77 2.48 17.26
C GLY A 155 2.36 2.69 17.82
N GLU A 156 1.78 3.86 17.58
CA GLU A 156 0.39 4.18 17.96
C GLU A 156 -0.60 3.21 17.31
N GLU A 157 -0.39 2.87 16.01
CA GLU A 157 -1.22 1.93 15.27
C GLU A 157 -1.15 0.48 15.79
N LEU A 158 0.04 0.04 16.18
CA LEU A 158 0.28 -1.34 16.62
C LEU A 158 0.19 -1.52 18.13
N GLY A 159 0.01 -0.43 18.90
CA GLY A 159 0.05 -0.45 20.37
C GLY A 159 1.46 -0.73 20.90
N LEU A 160 2.50 -0.19 20.27
CA LEU A 160 3.91 -0.45 20.57
C LEU A 160 4.70 0.86 20.73
N SER A 161 5.84 0.80 21.42
CA SER A 161 6.77 1.94 21.45
C SER A 161 7.50 2.10 20.10
N ALA A 162 7.95 3.32 19.78
CA ALA A 162 8.74 3.59 18.57
C ALA A 162 10.04 2.75 18.54
N GLN A 163 10.63 2.46 19.69
CA GLN A 163 11.80 1.58 19.79
C GLN A 163 11.46 0.12 19.44
N ALA A 164 10.30 -0.38 19.89
CA ALA A 164 9.83 -1.71 19.51
C ALA A 164 9.58 -1.81 18.00
N VAL A 165 9.00 -0.76 17.38
CA VAL A 165 8.81 -0.66 15.92
C VAL A 165 10.15 -0.72 15.18
N ASP A 166 11.19 0.01 15.65
CA ASP A 166 12.53 -0.07 15.03
C ASP A 166 13.06 -1.51 15.04
N GLY A 167 12.90 -2.21 16.16
CA GLY A 167 13.28 -3.63 16.28
C GLY A 167 12.50 -4.54 15.32
N LEU A 168 11.19 -4.31 15.14
CA LEU A 168 10.38 -5.05 14.19
C LEU A 168 10.84 -4.81 12.74
N LEU A 169 11.07 -3.57 12.37
CA LEU A 169 11.53 -3.19 11.03
C LEU A 169 12.92 -3.75 10.71
N LYS A 170 13.83 -3.74 11.68
CA LYS A 170 15.17 -4.34 11.51
C LYS A 170 15.08 -5.84 11.23
N ARG A 171 14.37 -6.58 12.07
CA ARG A 171 14.21 -8.04 11.90
C ARG A 171 13.52 -8.38 10.58
N GLY A 172 12.43 -7.70 10.26
CA GLY A 172 11.70 -7.94 9.02
C GLY A 172 12.54 -7.64 7.76
N ARG A 173 13.31 -6.54 7.75
CA ARG A 173 14.23 -6.23 6.64
C ARG A 173 15.35 -7.25 6.51
N GLN A 174 15.92 -7.71 7.62
CA GLN A 174 16.98 -8.74 7.60
C GLN A 174 16.46 -10.06 7.04
N PHE A 175 15.24 -10.46 7.45
CA PHE A 175 14.60 -11.65 6.92
C PHE A 175 14.36 -11.53 5.41
N LEU A 176 13.74 -10.44 4.95
CA LEU A 176 13.48 -10.22 3.53
C LEU A 176 14.77 -10.16 2.71
N LYS A 177 15.79 -9.47 3.22
CA LYS A 177 17.10 -9.38 2.53
C LYS A 177 17.72 -10.77 2.34
N LYS A 178 17.73 -11.59 3.38
CA LYS A 178 18.28 -12.95 3.31
C LYS A 178 17.49 -13.82 2.32
N ALA A 179 16.18 -13.85 2.46
CA ALA A 179 15.32 -14.69 1.62
C ALA A 179 15.32 -14.28 0.14
N LEU A 180 15.48 -12.97 -0.16
CA LEU A 180 15.61 -12.49 -1.54
C LEU A 180 17.02 -12.75 -2.10
N GLN A 181 18.08 -12.70 -1.30
CA GLN A 181 19.40 -13.11 -1.73
C GLN A 181 19.43 -14.59 -2.09
N ASP A 182 18.89 -15.46 -1.22
CA ASP A 182 18.79 -16.90 -1.48
C ASP A 182 18.00 -17.20 -2.77
N TYR A 183 17.03 -16.36 -3.13
CA TYR A 183 16.24 -16.48 -4.37
C TYR A 183 17.04 -16.04 -5.61
N LEU A 184 17.81 -14.95 -5.52
CA LEU A 184 18.61 -14.42 -6.64
C LEU A 184 19.86 -15.26 -6.90
N ASP A 185 20.39 -15.94 -5.89
CA ASP A 185 21.59 -16.80 -5.96
C ASP A 185 21.22 -18.25 -6.38
N TYR A 186 19.93 -18.56 -6.60
CA TYR A 186 19.50 -19.87 -7.08
C TYR A 186 19.65 -19.93 -8.62
N PRO A 187 20.42 -20.93 -9.16
CA PRO A 187 20.73 -21.04 -10.58
C PRO A 187 19.53 -21.38 -11.46
#